data_db5a555a2296d42a03b07fb7fa9579af
#
_entry.id   db5a555a2296d42a03b07fb7fa9579af
#
_cell.length_a   1.000
_cell.length_b   1.000
_cell.length_c   1.000
_cell.angle_alpha   90.00
_cell.angle_beta   90.00
_cell.angle_gamma   90.00
#
_symmetry.space_group_name_H-M   'P 1'
#
loop_
_entity.id
_entity.type
_entity.pdbx_description
1 polymer ?
#
loop_
_entity_poly.entity_id
_entity_poly.type
_entity_poly.pdbx_seq_one_letter_code
_entity_poly.pdbx_strand_id
1 'polypeptide(L)'
;MRRLPFLAGARGRLLMFNLLVVAVTLMVSGVAIFGFYHAGKLQEQMQAQTLAEMNGSMALSRDTSNVATAAIRLSQVVGALEYQSESARLKQTQLVLQTSLSRLADAPLAHSEPALVKRIISRSNALESSVTRMLDLGHQRHLQRNILLSGLYQSQSTLRHIATLNQRNNLNQPSQPLLSQIDRLLAIAIQTPTPKAAAQQLDNVMAYWPQHSPDVLVDEKMRQFRLSEQRLLPETLELEQSDLALAYYTYHIKALVAMLNDDINLYVQKVANESELRTHQTHHELSSISWFIGLFALLALVITGFAGLYIYRNLGSNLTAIAGAMTRLARGERDVSVPALQRRDELGELARAFNVFARNTASLEQTSRLLKEKSTQLETTFLAMRDGFALFDNDGQLVVWNPQYPLLLGLNEHQLHRGLHYRELLQQVTPPAG
;
A
#
# COMPACT_ATOMS: atom_id res chain seq x y z
N MET A 1 -33.83 -4.16 40.18
CA MET A 1 -32.95 -4.86 39.21
C MET A 1 -33.00 -6.36 39.51
N ARG A 2 -33.72 -7.14 38.74
CA ARG A 2 -33.77 -8.62 38.86
C ARG A 2 -32.43 -9.18 38.42
N ARG A 3 -31.64 -9.64 39.37
CA ARG A 3 -30.41 -10.40 39.06
C ARG A 3 -30.84 -11.70 38.36
N LEU A 4 -30.44 -11.85 37.12
CA LEU A 4 -30.65 -13.07 36.33
C LEU A 4 -29.98 -14.24 37.11
N PRO A 5 -30.72 -15.22 37.62
CA PRO A 5 -30.18 -16.27 38.47
C PRO A 5 -29.16 -17.15 37.71
N PHE A 6 -29.21 -17.17 36.39
CA PHE A 6 -28.27 -17.91 35.51
C PHE A 6 -26.82 -17.39 35.56
N LEU A 7 -26.62 -16.09 35.87
CA LEU A 7 -25.29 -15.48 35.93
C LEU A 7 -24.57 -15.68 37.29
N ALA A 8 -25.27 -16.16 38.32
CA ALA A 8 -24.71 -16.34 39.65
C ALA A 8 -23.94 -17.66 39.80
N GLY A 9 -24.19 -18.66 38.94
CA GLY A 9 -23.55 -19.98 38.97
C GLY A 9 -22.14 -20.02 38.36
N ALA A 10 -21.44 -21.10 38.58
CA ALA A 10 -20.09 -21.34 38.02
C ALA A 10 -20.13 -21.35 36.48
N ARG A 11 -21.18 -21.92 35.87
CA ARG A 11 -21.41 -21.93 34.41
C ARG A 11 -21.61 -20.54 33.85
N GLY A 12 -22.40 -19.67 34.50
CA GLY A 12 -22.63 -18.31 34.08
C GLY A 12 -21.36 -17.45 34.09
N ARG A 13 -20.50 -17.63 35.10
CA ARG A 13 -19.20 -16.94 35.21
C ARG A 13 -18.22 -17.38 34.12
N LEU A 14 -18.16 -18.66 33.76
CA LEU A 14 -17.36 -19.18 32.66
C LEU A 14 -17.83 -18.66 31.30
N LEU A 15 -19.16 -18.62 31.08
CA LEU A 15 -19.73 -18.05 29.85
C LEU A 15 -19.44 -16.54 29.72
N MET A 16 -19.62 -15.77 30.81
CA MET A 16 -19.25 -14.35 30.84
C MET A 16 -17.76 -14.10 30.55
N PHE A 17 -16.88 -14.95 31.10
CA PHE A 17 -15.45 -14.87 30.82
C PHE A 17 -15.13 -15.10 29.34
N ASN A 18 -15.65 -16.19 28.75
CA ASN A 18 -15.47 -16.46 27.34
C ASN A 18 -16.02 -15.31 26.45
N LEU A 19 -17.20 -14.80 26.78
CA LEU A 19 -17.79 -13.69 26.05
C LEU A 19 -16.97 -12.41 26.19
N LEU A 20 -16.41 -12.13 27.37
CA LEU A 20 -15.51 -11.01 27.61
C LEU A 20 -14.21 -11.15 26.78
N VAL A 21 -13.60 -12.32 26.76
CA VAL A 21 -12.38 -12.60 25.97
C VAL A 21 -12.65 -12.38 24.49
N VAL A 22 -13.75 -12.94 23.97
CA VAL A 22 -14.16 -12.76 22.57
C VAL A 22 -14.42 -11.30 22.26
N ALA A 23 -15.17 -10.59 23.11
CA ALA A 23 -15.47 -9.17 22.91
C ALA A 23 -14.21 -8.30 22.89
N VAL A 24 -13.28 -8.53 23.81
CA VAL A 24 -12.00 -7.81 23.87
C VAL A 24 -11.13 -8.12 22.65
N THR A 25 -11.07 -9.38 22.23
CA THR A 25 -10.30 -9.78 21.03
C THR A 25 -10.88 -9.14 19.77
N LEU A 26 -12.21 -9.15 19.62
CA LEU A 26 -12.89 -8.49 18.47
C LEU A 26 -12.67 -6.98 18.48
N MET A 27 -12.71 -6.35 19.66
CA MET A 27 -12.47 -4.90 19.79
C MET A 27 -11.03 -4.54 19.39
N VAL A 28 -10.03 -5.25 19.89
CA VAL A 28 -8.61 -5.01 19.55
C VAL A 28 -8.36 -5.26 18.06
N SER A 29 -8.90 -6.36 17.52
CA SER A 29 -8.79 -6.67 16.08
C SER A 29 -9.48 -5.61 15.22
N GLY A 30 -10.66 -5.15 15.62
CA GLY A 30 -11.39 -4.10 14.90
C GLY A 30 -10.62 -2.77 14.86
N VAL A 31 -10.05 -2.35 15.98
CA VAL A 31 -9.23 -1.14 16.08
C VAL A 31 -7.96 -1.27 15.23
N ALA A 32 -7.31 -2.43 15.25
CA ALA A 32 -6.10 -2.68 14.46
C ALA A 32 -6.41 -2.65 12.96
N ILE A 33 -7.43 -3.36 12.49
CA ILE A 33 -7.84 -3.39 11.09
C ILE A 33 -8.23 -1.98 10.60
N PHE A 34 -9.03 -1.24 11.39
CA PHE A 34 -9.44 0.12 11.05
C PHE A 34 -8.23 1.06 10.96
N GLY A 35 -7.32 1.00 11.93
CA GLY A 35 -6.09 1.80 11.94
C GLY A 35 -5.20 1.53 10.73
N PHE A 36 -4.91 0.27 10.43
CA PHE A 36 -4.10 -0.11 9.26
C PHE A 36 -4.76 0.25 7.93
N TYR A 37 -6.06 0.05 7.80
CA TYR A 37 -6.81 0.41 6.59
C TYR A 37 -6.77 1.92 6.33
N HIS A 38 -7.02 2.73 7.36
CA HIS A 38 -7.00 4.18 7.24
C HIS A 38 -5.60 4.72 6.92
N ALA A 39 -4.59 4.18 7.57
CA ALA A 39 -3.18 4.50 7.33
C ALA A 39 -2.73 4.14 5.91
N GLY A 40 -3.06 2.93 5.44
CA GLY A 40 -2.74 2.49 4.07
C GLY A 40 -3.38 3.37 3.01
N LYS A 41 -4.65 3.73 3.17
CA LYS A 41 -5.36 4.61 2.24
C LYS A 41 -4.77 6.02 2.19
N LEU A 42 -4.40 6.58 3.34
CA LEU A 42 -3.75 7.90 3.42
C LEU A 42 -2.39 7.88 2.73
N GLN A 43 -1.58 6.84 2.96
CA GLN A 43 -0.27 6.68 2.33
C GLN A 43 -0.38 6.53 0.81
N GLU A 44 -1.34 5.74 0.32
CA GLU A 44 -1.58 5.56 -1.12
C GLU A 44 -1.99 6.88 -1.78
N GLN A 45 -2.88 7.66 -1.16
CA GLN A 45 -3.29 8.96 -1.68
C GLN A 45 -2.12 9.96 -1.74
N MET A 46 -1.29 10.01 -0.69
CA MET A 46 -0.13 10.89 -0.66
C MET A 46 0.90 10.52 -1.73
N GLN A 47 1.21 9.23 -1.90
CA GLN A 47 2.12 8.76 -2.95
C GLN A 47 1.58 9.07 -4.35
N ALA A 48 0.30 8.82 -4.61
CA ALA A 48 -0.33 9.12 -5.89
C ALA A 48 -0.27 10.61 -6.22
N GLN A 49 -0.54 11.50 -5.26
CA GLN A 49 -0.44 12.95 -5.45
C GLN A 49 1.00 13.39 -5.73
N THR A 50 1.98 12.94 -4.95
CA THR A 50 3.39 13.26 -5.16
C THR A 50 3.89 12.80 -6.52
N LEU A 51 3.57 11.56 -6.92
CA LEU A 51 3.95 11.03 -8.24
C LEU A 51 3.29 11.82 -9.38
N ALA A 52 2.02 12.19 -9.25
CA ALA A 52 1.32 13.00 -10.24
C ALA A 52 1.97 14.39 -10.40
N GLU A 53 2.36 15.03 -9.30
CA GLU A 53 3.01 16.34 -9.29
C GLU A 53 4.43 16.28 -9.86
N MET A 54 5.22 15.26 -9.51
CA MET A 54 6.54 15.02 -10.10
C MET A 54 6.45 14.76 -11.61
N ASN A 55 5.53 13.89 -12.04
CA ASN A 55 5.32 13.59 -13.44
C ASN A 55 4.85 14.83 -14.23
N GLY A 56 3.97 15.65 -13.64
CA GLY A 56 3.54 16.92 -14.23
C GLY A 56 4.71 17.89 -14.41
N SER A 57 5.58 18.01 -13.41
CA SER A 57 6.76 18.87 -13.47
C SER A 57 7.79 18.37 -14.49
N MET A 58 8.02 17.06 -14.58
CA MET A 58 8.89 16.47 -15.60
C MET A 58 8.31 16.67 -17.03
N ALA A 59 6.99 16.56 -17.18
CA ALA A 59 6.31 16.87 -18.44
C ALA A 59 6.52 18.34 -18.83
N LEU A 60 6.38 19.27 -17.88
CA LEU A 60 6.64 20.70 -18.10
C LEU A 60 8.09 20.96 -18.56
N SER A 61 9.09 20.32 -17.95
CA SER A 61 10.50 20.42 -18.35
C SER A 61 10.73 19.89 -19.76
N ARG A 62 10.14 18.75 -20.09
CA ARG A 62 10.18 18.19 -21.46
C ARG A 62 9.53 19.11 -22.48
N ASP A 63 8.34 19.64 -22.16
CA ASP A 63 7.59 20.52 -23.08
C ASP A 63 8.33 21.84 -23.29
N THR A 64 8.96 22.37 -22.23
CA THR A 64 9.86 23.55 -22.33
C THR A 64 11.04 23.26 -23.27
N SER A 65 11.67 22.12 -23.18
CA SER A 65 12.78 21.70 -24.03
C SER A 65 12.34 21.48 -25.49
N ASN A 66 11.11 21.01 -25.70
CA ASN A 66 10.50 20.84 -27.01
C ASN A 66 10.31 22.21 -27.73
N VAL A 67 9.92 23.26 -26.98
CA VAL A 67 9.83 24.63 -27.53
C VAL A 67 11.18 25.09 -28.00
N ALA A 68 12.27 24.91 -27.24
CA ALA A 68 13.61 25.27 -27.67
C ALA A 68 14.03 24.53 -28.95
N THR A 69 13.75 23.24 -29.03
CA THR A 69 14.05 22.41 -30.20
C THR A 69 13.31 22.87 -31.42
N ALA A 70 12.01 23.16 -31.28
CA ALA A 70 11.18 23.68 -32.40
C ALA A 70 11.64 25.08 -32.84
N ALA A 71 12.03 25.95 -31.90
CA ALA A 71 12.59 27.28 -32.21
C ALA A 71 13.92 27.18 -32.98
N ILE A 72 14.83 26.26 -32.57
CA ILE A 72 16.07 26.03 -33.30
C ILE A 72 15.79 25.56 -34.73
N ARG A 73 14.87 24.62 -34.92
CA ARG A 73 14.47 24.15 -36.26
C ARG A 73 13.94 25.29 -37.11
N LEU A 74 13.00 26.08 -36.57
CA LEU A 74 12.44 27.22 -37.28
C LEU A 74 13.52 28.22 -37.73
N SER A 75 14.54 28.48 -36.89
CA SER A 75 15.64 29.39 -37.24
C SER A 75 16.50 28.89 -38.42
N GLN A 76 16.58 27.59 -38.63
CA GLN A 76 17.38 26.95 -39.67
C GLN A 76 16.64 26.74 -41.00
N VAL A 77 15.32 26.90 -40.99
CA VAL A 77 14.50 26.67 -42.18
C VAL A 77 14.76 27.69 -43.27
N VAL A 78 14.90 27.19 -44.49
CA VAL A 78 15.15 27.98 -45.68
C VAL A 78 13.93 27.96 -46.62
N GLY A 79 13.23 26.85 -46.74
CA GLY A 79 12.11 26.65 -47.66
C GLY A 79 10.74 27.14 -47.14
N ALA A 80 9.84 27.52 -48.03
CA ALA A 80 8.51 28.02 -47.68
C ALA A 80 7.62 26.96 -47.01
N LEU A 81 7.62 25.73 -47.53
CA LEU A 81 6.83 24.63 -47.00
C LEU A 81 7.36 24.16 -45.63
N GLU A 82 8.68 24.12 -45.49
CA GLU A 82 9.33 23.79 -44.22
C GLU A 82 9.03 24.85 -43.17
N TYR A 83 9.07 26.16 -43.53
CA TYR A 83 8.70 27.25 -42.63
C TYR A 83 7.26 27.07 -42.13
N GLN A 84 6.31 26.81 -43.03
CA GLN A 84 4.92 26.60 -42.66
C GLN A 84 4.75 25.43 -41.69
N SER A 85 5.45 24.32 -41.94
CA SER A 85 5.45 23.13 -41.10
C SER A 85 6.06 23.41 -39.71
N GLU A 86 7.28 23.98 -39.66
CA GLU A 86 7.99 24.22 -38.38
C GLU A 86 7.35 25.33 -37.55
N SER A 87 6.75 26.39 -38.22
CA SER A 87 6.00 27.42 -37.51
C SER A 87 4.71 26.87 -36.87
N ALA A 88 3.99 25.99 -37.56
CA ALA A 88 2.83 25.29 -36.99
C ALA A 88 3.23 24.39 -35.81
N ARG A 89 4.35 23.68 -35.94
CA ARG A 89 4.90 22.82 -34.87
C ARG A 89 5.30 23.64 -33.64
N LEU A 90 5.97 24.78 -33.83
CA LEU A 90 6.36 25.65 -32.72
C LEU A 90 5.13 26.20 -31.99
N LYS A 91 4.07 26.62 -32.71
CA LYS A 91 2.79 27.02 -32.10
C LYS A 91 2.15 25.89 -31.31
N GLN A 92 2.16 24.67 -31.83
CA GLN A 92 1.62 23.51 -31.15
C GLN A 92 2.40 23.18 -29.85
N THR A 93 3.74 23.22 -29.90
CA THR A 93 4.56 22.98 -28.69
C THR A 93 4.34 24.06 -27.63
N GLN A 94 4.09 25.32 -28.05
CA GLN A 94 3.74 26.41 -27.14
C GLN A 94 2.39 26.18 -26.45
N LEU A 95 1.36 25.72 -27.15
CA LEU A 95 0.06 25.38 -26.57
C LEU A 95 0.17 24.22 -25.55
N VAL A 96 0.97 23.21 -25.86
CA VAL A 96 1.24 22.09 -24.92
C VAL A 96 1.93 22.61 -23.67
N LEU A 97 2.93 23.47 -23.81
CA LEU A 97 3.61 24.09 -22.67
C LEU A 97 2.65 24.88 -21.78
N GLN A 98 1.75 25.71 -22.36
CA GLN A 98 0.72 26.45 -21.60
C GLN A 98 -0.19 25.50 -20.81
N THR A 99 -0.58 24.38 -21.42
CA THR A 99 -1.40 23.34 -20.74
C THR A 99 -0.65 22.71 -19.57
N SER A 100 0.64 22.42 -19.74
CA SER A 100 1.48 21.86 -18.66
C SER A 100 1.72 22.88 -17.55
N LEU A 101 1.82 24.17 -17.88
CA LEU A 101 1.97 25.25 -16.92
C LEU A 101 0.70 25.48 -16.08
N SER A 102 -0.49 25.43 -16.71
CA SER A 102 -1.75 25.55 -15.97
C SER A 102 -1.92 24.43 -14.95
N ARG A 103 -1.54 23.19 -15.28
CA ARG A 103 -1.55 22.06 -14.35
C ARG A 103 -0.60 22.28 -13.16
N LEU A 104 0.56 22.88 -13.39
CA LEU A 104 1.50 23.22 -12.31
C LEU A 104 0.91 24.28 -11.38
N ALA A 105 0.22 25.29 -11.93
CA ALA A 105 -0.39 26.35 -11.12
C ALA A 105 -1.49 25.85 -10.18
N ASP A 106 -2.19 24.78 -10.57
CA ASP A 106 -3.24 24.12 -9.78
C ASP A 106 -2.68 23.04 -8.83
N ALA A 107 -1.37 22.79 -8.82
CA ALA A 107 -0.75 21.76 -8.01
C ALA A 107 -0.73 22.15 -6.51
N PRO A 108 -0.85 21.18 -5.59
CA PRO A 108 -0.87 21.43 -4.14
C PRO A 108 0.33 22.21 -3.62
N LEU A 109 1.53 21.88 -4.11
CA LEU A 109 2.77 22.57 -3.71
C LEU A 109 2.86 24.03 -4.25
N ALA A 110 2.09 24.36 -5.29
CA ALA A 110 2.04 25.73 -5.82
C ALA A 110 1.60 26.74 -4.76
N HIS A 111 0.77 26.32 -3.81
CA HIS A 111 0.31 27.13 -2.68
C HIS A 111 1.36 27.27 -1.58
N SER A 112 2.23 26.28 -1.42
CA SER A 112 3.30 26.28 -0.41
C SER A 112 4.53 27.08 -0.85
N GLU A 113 4.83 27.09 -2.16
CA GLU A 113 6.00 27.77 -2.76
C GLU A 113 5.59 28.80 -3.84
N PRO A 114 4.77 29.82 -3.47
CA PRO A 114 4.20 30.73 -4.46
C PRO A 114 5.25 31.60 -5.16
N ALA A 115 6.38 31.88 -4.52
CA ALA A 115 7.46 32.66 -5.11
C ALA A 115 8.15 31.89 -6.26
N LEU A 116 8.36 30.58 -6.11
CA LEU A 116 8.97 29.74 -7.13
C LEU A 116 8.03 29.56 -8.32
N VAL A 117 6.76 29.27 -8.05
CA VAL A 117 5.74 29.12 -9.10
C VAL A 117 5.54 30.42 -9.88
N LYS A 118 5.48 31.57 -9.19
CA LYS A 118 5.42 32.89 -9.84
C LYS A 118 6.63 33.14 -10.76
N ARG A 119 7.83 32.70 -10.37
CA ARG A 119 9.04 32.80 -11.18
C ARG A 119 8.97 31.92 -12.42
N ILE A 120 8.50 30.66 -12.28
CA ILE A 120 8.26 29.74 -13.39
C ILE A 120 7.26 30.36 -14.38
N ILE A 121 6.13 30.85 -13.91
CA ILE A 121 5.10 31.50 -14.74
C ILE A 121 5.67 32.73 -15.44
N SER A 122 6.40 33.60 -14.74
CA SER A 122 6.99 34.82 -15.34
C SER A 122 8.00 34.47 -16.43
N ARG A 123 8.87 33.48 -16.21
CA ARG A 123 9.83 33.04 -17.24
C ARG A 123 9.14 32.34 -18.41
N SER A 124 8.08 31.58 -18.17
CA SER A 124 7.26 30.99 -19.22
C SER A 124 6.58 32.05 -20.10
N ASN A 125 6.04 33.12 -19.50
CA ASN A 125 5.47 34.23 -20.24
C ASN A 125 6.54 34.98 -21.07
N ALA A 126 7.75 35.14 -20.54
CA ALA A 126 8.88 35.71 -21.29
C ALA A 126 9.29 34.79 -22.45
N LEU A 127 9.28 33.47 -22.24
CA LEU A 127 9.52 32.49 -23.30
C LEU A 127 8.44 32.58 -24.41
N GLU A 128 7.16 32.67 -24.04
CA GLU A 128 6.04 32.82 -24.95
C GLU A 128 6.17 34.10 -25.82
N SER A 129 6.48 35.22 -25.16
CA SER A 129 6.72 36.49 -25.88
C SER A 129 7.88 36.38 -26.88
N SER A 130 8.96 35.69 -26.47
CA SER A 130 10.13 35.46 -27.33
C SER A 130 9.81 34.55 -28.52
N VAL A 131 9.01 33.51 -28.31
CA VAL A 131 8.54 32.57 -29.34
C VAL A 131 7.63 33.33 -30.34
N THR A 132 6.69 34.12 -29.84
CA THR A 132 5.81 34.94 -30.70
C THR A 132 6.62 35.88 -31.57
N ARG A 133 7.58 36.60 -30.98
CA ARG A 133 8.47 37.50 -31.73
C ARG A 133 9.32 36.76 -32.76
N MET A 134 9.80 35.59 -32.42
CA MET A 134 10.55 34.71 -33.34
C MET A 134 9.69 34.25 -34.52
N LEU A 135 8.42 33.92 -34.32
CA LEU A 135 7.47 33.58 -35.39
C LEU A 135 7.23 34.75 -36.33
N ASP A 136 7.06 35.96 -35.79
CA ASP A 136 6.89 37.18 -36.60
C ASP A 136 8.12 37.46 -37.45
N LEU A 137 9.31 37.40 -36.85
CA LEU A 137 10.58 37.60 -37.56
C LEU A 137 10.82 36.51 -38.62
N GLY A 138 10.48 35.26 -38.32
CA GLY A 138 10.55 34.18 -39.28
C GLY A 138 9.62 34.38 -40.47
N HIS A 139 8.43 34.89 -40.21
CA HIS A 139 7.49 35.29 -41.30
C HIS A 139 8.04 36.44 -42.17
N GLN A 140 8.55 37.49 -41.55
CA GLN A 140 9.18 38.61 -42.23
C GLN A 140 10.36 38.15 -43.09
N ARG A 141 11.28 37.35 -42.51
CA ARG A 141 12.41 36.78 -43.26
C ARG A 141 11.95 35.99 -44.48
N HIS A 142 10.90 35.17 -44.32
CA HIS A 142 10.38 34.37 -45.42
C HIS A 142 9.81 35.26 -46.55
N LEU A 143 9.08 36.30 -46.22
CA LEU A 143 8.56 37.28 -47.23
C LEU A 143 9.71 37.97 -47.93
N GLN A 144 10.70 38.51 -47.20
CA GLN A 144 11.88 39.21 -47.79
C GLN A 144 12.66 38.27 -48.70
N ARG A 145 12.83 37.01 -48.29
CA ARG A 145 13.49 36.03 -49.16
C ARG A 145 12.73 35.75 -50.43
N ASN A 146 11.41 35.62 -50.39
CA ASN A 146 10.59 35.45 -51.61
C ASN A 146 10.70 36.65 -52.56
N ILE A 147 10.73 37.89 -52.02
CA ILE A 147 10.94 39.10 -52.78
C ILE A 147 12.30 39.07 -53.46
N LEU A 148 13.37 38.78 -52.72
CA LEU A 148 14.74 38.65 -53.24
C LEU A 148 14.82 37.59 -54.35
N LEU A 149 14.29 36.38 -54.15
CA LEU A 149 14.28 35.32 -55.17
C LEU A 149 13.53 35.69 -56.39
N SER A 150 12.34 36.34 -56.26
CA SER A 150 11.56 36.83 -57.37
C SER A 150 12.31 37.89 -58.16
N GLY A 151 12.96 38.85 -57.48
CA GLY A 151 13.82 39.89 -58.13
C GLY A 151 15.01 39.25 -58.86
N LEU A 152 15.68 38.26 -58.30
CA LEU A 152 16.80 37.53 -58.94
C LEU A 152 16.35 36.79 -60.20
N TYR A 153 15.21 36.03 -60.13
CA TYR A 153 14.67 35.37 -61.32
C TYR A 153 14.29 36.37 -62.42
N GLN A 154 13.68 37.50 -62.04
CA GLN A 154 13.34 38.56 -62.99
C GLN A 154 14.62 39.14 -63.61
N SER A 155 15.65 39.48 -62.87
CA SER A 155 16.95 39.98 -63.29
C SER A 155 17.65 38.99 -64.23
N GLN A 156 17.65 37.69 -63.90
CA GLN A 156 18.18 36.61 -64.72
C GLN A 156 17.49 36.56 -66.09
N SER A 157 16.15 36.61 -66.10
CA SER A 157 15.34 36.60 -67.34
C SER A 157 15.64 37.81 -68.19
N THR A 158 15.74 38.99 -67.60
CA THR A 158 16.04 40.27 -68.32
C THR A 158 17.45 40.21 -68.93
N LEU A 159 18.47 39.73 -68.19
CA LEU A 159 19.82 39.60 -68.71
C LEU A 159 19.92 38.55 -69.82
N ARG A 160 19.23 37.45 -69.76
CA ARG A 160 19.16 36.43 -70.82
C ARG A 160 18.55 37.11 -72.11
N HIS A 161 17.51 37.90 -71.94
CA HIS A 161 16.92 38.59 -73.04
C HIS A 161 17.87 39.66 -73.67
N ILE A 162 18.60 40.43 -72.83
CA ILE A 162 19.65 41.33 -73.28
C ILE A 162 20.75 40.58 -74.03
N ALA A 163 21.21 39.43 -73.52
CA ALA A 163 22.26 38.60 -74.16
C ALA A 163 21.81 38.11 -75.54
N THR A 164 20.52 37.70 -75.72
CA THR A 164 20.00 37.28 -77.03
C THR A 164 19.86 38.42 -78.00
N LEU A 165 19.44 39.64 -77.58
CA LEU A 165 19.39 40.79 -78.38
C LEU A 165 20.79 41.26 -78.84
N ASN A 166 21.79 41.29 -77.95
CA ASN A 166 23.19 41.60 -78.24
C ASN A 166 23.77 40.66 -79.27
N GLN A 167 23.51 39.37 -79.18
CA GLN A 167 23.95 38.35 -80.12
C GLN A 167 23.27 38.58 -81.49
N ARG A 168 21.98 38.86 -81.52
CA ARG A 168 21.21 39.11 -82.76
C ARG A 168 21.67 40.35 -83.46
N ASN A 169 22.02 41.44 -82.79
CA ASN A 169 22.37 42.74 -83.31
C ASN A 169 23.91 42.92 -83.45
N ASN A 170 24.73 41.83 -83.27
CA ASN A 170 26.18 41.86 -83.30
C ASN A 170 26.82 42.90 -82.37
N LEU A 171 26.20 43.19 -81.25
CA LEU A 171 26.68 44.13 -80.23
C LEU A 171 27.70 43.44 -79.33
N ASN A 172 28.92 44.00 -79.26
CA ASN A 172 29.97 43.43 -78.44
C ASN A 172 29.88 43.92 -77.00
N GLN A 173 28.75 43.62 -76.30
CA GLN A 173 28.53 44.00 -74.88
C GLN A 173 28.69 42.80 -73.96
N PRO A 174 29.41 42.93 -72.87
CA PRO A 174 29.74 41.81 -71.97
C PRO A 174 28.54 41.51 -71.02
N SER A 175 27.46 40.87 -71.53
CA SER A 175 26.32 40.44 -70.70
C SER A 175 26.57 39.06 -69.97
N GLN A 176 27.51 38.26 -70.48
CA GLN A 176 27.83 36.95 -69.94
C GLN A 176 28.39 36.98 -68.49
N PRO A 177 29.33 37.91 -68.13
CA PRO A 177 29.84 37.99 -66.79
C PRO A 177 28.76 38.27 -65.73
N LEU A 178 27.83 39.19 -66.06
CA LEU A 178 26.69 39.52 -65.20
C LEU A 178 25.71 38.33 -65.03
N LEU A 179 25.39 37.67 -66.15
CA LEU A 179 24.52 36.52 -66.12
C LEU A 179 25.10 35.39 -65.18
N SER A 180 26.43 35.15 -65.29
CA SER A 180 27.11 34.19 -64.44
C SER A 180 27.12 34.56 -62.96
N GLN A 181 27.17 35.88 -62.65
CA GLN A 181 27.08 36.35 -61.23
C GLN A 181 25.67 36.30 -60.72
N ILE A 182 24.64 36.56 -61.50
CA ILE A 182 23.24 36.40 -61.08
C ILE A 182 22.88 34.94 -60.89
N ASP A 183 23.34 34.04 -61.80
CA ASP A 183 23.14 32.58 -61.61
C ASP A 183 23.82 32.08 -60.34
N ARG A 184 25.02 32.61 -60.03
CA ARG A 184 25.71 32.29 -58.79
C ARG A 184 24.97 32.84 -57.55
N LEU A 185 24.52 34.10 -57.59
CA LEU A 185 23.75 34.71 -56.50
C LEU A 185 22.42 33.99 -56.28
N LEU A 186 21.73 33.59 -57.34
CA LEU A 186 20.50 32.81 -57.27
C LEU A 186 20.77 31.44 -56.61
N ALA A 187 21.81 30.72 -57.02
CA ALA A 187 22.18 29.45 -56.45
C ALA A 187 22.49 29.57 -54.93
N ILE A 188 23.22 30.62 -54.55
CA ILE A 188 23.52 30.91 -53.14
C ILE A 188 22.24 31.29 -52.38
N ALA A 189 21.39 32.16 -52.94
CA ALA A 189 20.15 32.61 -52.30
C ALA A 189 19.14 31.50 -52.11
N ILE A 190 19.17 30.42 -52.92
CA ILE A 190 18.34 29.23 -52.73
C ILE A 190 18.85 28.37 -51.57
N GLN A 191 20.17 28.28 -51.37
CA GLN A 191 20.81 27.34 -50.44
C GLN A 191 21.19 27.97 -49.10
N THR A 192 21.46 29.27 -49.04
CA THR A 192 21.93 29.96 -47.85
C THR A 192 20.99 31.07 -47.39
N PRO A 193 20.89 31.33 -46.10
CA PRO A 193 20.08 32.42 -45.57
C PRO A 193 20.65 33.81 -45.91
N THR A 194 21.96 33.96 -46.10
CA THR A 194 22.64 35.26 -46.26
C THR A 194 23.45 35.40 -47.56
N PRO A 195 22.81 35.78 -48.70
CA PRO A 195 23.51 35.95 -50.00
C PRO A 195 24.24 37.30 -50.16
N LYS A 196 24.44 38.09 -49.07
CA LYS A 196 25.03 39.42 -49.10
C LYS A 196 26.36 39.51 -49.84
N ALA A 197 27.29 38.60 -49.59
CA ALA A 197 28.61 38.58 -50.25
C ALA A 197 28.51 38.39 -51.77
N ALA A 198 27.52 37.56 -52.21
CA ALA A 198 27.25 37.37 -53.63
C ALA A 198 26.59 38.59 -54.27
N ALA A 199 25.68 39.28 -53.53
CA ALA A 199 25.06 40.54 -53.98
C ALA A 199 26.09 41.68 -54.12
N GLN A 200 27.06 41.77 -53.17
CA GLN A 200 28.15 42.75 -53.30
C GLN A 200 29.08 42.43 -54.47
N GLN A 201 29.32 41.19 -54.82
CA GLN A 201 30.09 40.78 -55.98
C GLN A 201 29.32 41.22 -57.30
N LEU A 202 28.01 41.06 -57.34
CA LEU A 202 27.20 41.46 -58.43
C LEU A 202 27.27 42.99 -58.62
N ASP A 203 27.11 43.75 -57.53
CA ASP A 203 27.22 45.22 -57.52
C ASP A 203 28.57 45.71 -58.06
N ASN A 204 29.70 45.07 -57.64
CA ASN A 204 31.03 45.34 -58.12
C ASN A 204 31.15 45.12 -59.65
N VAL A 205 30.54 44.05 -60.17
CA VAL A 205 30.57 43.79 -61.64
C VAL A 205 29.69 44.81 -62.40
N MET A 206 28.58 45.21 -61.82
CA MET A 206 27.67 46.25 -62.40
C MET A 206 28.37 47.57 -62.51
N ALA A 207 29.27 47.93 -61.63
CA ALA A 207 30.02 49.19 -61.70
C ALA A 207 30.80 49.37 -63.00
N TYR A 208 31.23 48.24 -63.61
CA TYR A 208 31.97 48.25 -64.88
C TYR A 208 31.12 47.97 -66.11
N TRP A 209 29.80 47.81 -65.96
CA TRP A 209 28.90 47.54 -67.09
C TRP A 209 28.52 48.81 -67.82
N PRO A 210 28.45 48.82 -69.20
CA PRO A 210 28.12 50.01 -69.95
C PRO A 210 26.82 50.64 -69.47
N GLN A 211 26.81 52.00 -69.47
CA GLN A 211 25.61 52.71 -69.01
C GLN A 211 24.51 52.77 -70.07
N HIS A 212 24.92 52.81 -71.37
CA HIS A 212 24.04 52.89 -72.51
C HIS A 212 24.39 51.89 -73.59
N SER A 213 23.38 51.52 -74.37
CA SER A 213 23.55 50.69 -75.53
C SER A 213 23.19 51.52 -76.79
N PRO A 214 23.86 51.29 -77.95
CA PRO A 214 23.48 51.93 -79.20
C PRO A 214 22.11 51.44 -79.71
N ASP A 215 21.63 50.31 -79.27
CA ASP A 215 20.30 49.80 -79.62
C ASP A 215 19.28 50.25 -78.58
N VAL A 216 18.21 50.90 -78.98
CA VAL A 216 17.17 51.49 -78.13
C VAL A 216 16.43 50.46 -77.32
N LEU A 217 16.19 49.29 -77.90
CA LEU A 217 15.50 48.18 -77.16
C LEU A 217 16.39 47.56 -76.10
N VAL A 218 17.68 47.37 -76.41
CA VAL A 218 18.68 46.90 -75.48
C VAL A 218 18.88 47.91 -74.36
N ASP A 219 18.97 49.22 -74.68
CA ASP A 219 19.14 50.28 -73.68
C ASP A 219 17.98 50.37 -72.70
N GLU A 220 16.75 50.23 -73.15
CA GLU A 220 15.57 50.18 -72.29
C GLU A 220 15.59 48.96 -71.38
N LYS A 221 15.98 47.77 -71.86
CA LYS A 221 16.12 46.60 -71.10
C LYS A 221 17.26 46.65 -70.04
N MET A 222 18.39 47.32 -70.45
CA MET A 222 19.49 47.58 -69.53
C MET A 222 19.07 48.53 -68.40
N ARG A 223 18.28 49.53 -68.68
CA ARG A 223 17.72 50.42 -67.67
C ARG A 223 16.78 49.70 -66.71
N GLN A 224 15.90 48.86 -67.25
CA GLN A 224 15.01 48.02 -66.42
C GLN A 224 15.81 47.07 -65.49
N PHE A 225 16.84 46.46 -66.01
CA PHE A 225 17.74 45.61 -65.26
C PHE A 225 18.43 46.35 -64.10
N ARG A 226 18.99 47.57 -64.38
CA ARG A 226 19.64 48.37 -63.31
C ARG A 226 18.69 48.79 -62.21
N LEU A 227 17.47 49.12 -62.55
CA LEU A 227 16.44 49.49 -61.59
C LEU A 227 16.05 48.30 -60.70
N SER A 228 16.01 47.08 -61.25
CA SER A 228 15.77 45.87 -60.47
C SER A 228 16.97 45.49 -59.56
N GLU A 229 18.19 45.68 -60.10
CA GLU A 229 19.42 45.31 -59.37
C GLU A 229 19.70 46.28 -58.20
N GLN A 230 19.44 47.58 -58.32
CA GLN A 230 19.57 48.60 -57.27
C GLN A 230 18.79 48.22 -55.99
N ARG A 231 17.78 47.32 -56.06
CA ARG A 231 16.99 46.80 -54.93
C ARG A 231 17.60 45.58 -54.34
N LEU A 232 18.41 44.78 -55.00
CA LEU A 232 18.89 43.53 -54.60
C LEU A 232 19.82 43.63 -53.38
N LEU A 233 20.74 44.58 -53.33
CA LEU A 233 21.64 44.76 -52.21
C LEU A 233 20.92 45.21 -50.92
N PRO A 234 20.03 46.25 -50.97
CA PRO A 234 19.19 46.57 -49.81
C PRO A 234 18.35 45.38 -49.29
N GLU A 235 17.71 44.58 -50.18
CA GLU A 235 16.91 43.41 -49.84
C GLU A 235 17.77 42.31 -49.16
N THR A 236 19.03 42.13 -49.62
CA THR A 236 19.95 41.17 -48.93
C THR A 236 20.39 41.67 -47.57
N LEU A 237 20.54 42.97 -47.35
CA LEU A 237 20.87 43.58 -46.05
C LEU A 237 19.70 43.46 -45.06
N GLU A 238 18.46 43.69 -45.51
CA GLU A 238 17.26 43.48 -44.67
C GLU A 238 17.10 42.00 -44.27
N LEU A 239 17.37 41.09 -45.20
CA LEU A 239 17.35 39.66 -44.92
C LEU A 239 18.42 39.27 -43.88
N GLU A 240 19.64 39.81 -44.00
CA GLU A 240 20.71 39.61 -43.00
C GLU A 240 20.31 40.11 -41.61
N GLN A 241 19.67 41.31 -41.52
CA GLN A 241 19.17 41.83 -40.24
C GLN A 241 18.10 40.92 -39.62
N SER A 242 17.20 40.37 -40.44
CA SER A 242 16.18 39.42 -40.01
C SER A 242 16.79 38.12 -39.53
N ASP A 243 17.84 37.61 -40.17
CA ASP A 243 18.59 36.41 -39.74
C ASP A 243 19.32 36.64 -38.41
N LEU A 244 19.98 37.80 -38.24
CA LEU A 244 20.61 38.16 -36.95
C LEU A 244 19.61 38.28 -35.83
N ALA A 245 18.43 38.89 -36.08
CA ALA A 245 17.37 38.95 -35.10
C ALA A 245 16.83 37.56 -34.72
N LEU A 246 16.65 36.66 -35.71
CA LEU A 246 16.25 35.27 -35.44
C LEU A 246 17.29 34.50 -34.62
N ALA A 247 18.59 34.67 -34.93
CA ALA A 247 19.67 34.08 -34.17
C ALA A 247 19.67 34.59 -32.73
N TYR A 248 19.47 35.88 -32.51
CA TYR A 248 19.33 36.46 -31.16
C TYR A 248 18.15 35.83 -30.40
N TYR A 249 16.96 35.77 -30.98
CA TYR A 249 15.81 35.18 -30.31
C TYR A 249 15.97 33.66 -30.09
N THR A 250 16.64 32.97 -31.00
CA THR A 250 16.98 31.54 -30.80
C THR A 250 17.87 31.36 -29.58
N TYR A 251 18.91 32.18 -29.41
CA TYR A 251 19.78 32.18 -28.24
C TYR A 251 19.02 32.54 -26.94
N HIS A 252 18.18 33.59 -27.04
CA HIS A 252 17.38 34.08 -25.93
C HIS A 252 16.37 33.01 -25.42
N ILE A 253 15.71 32.31 -26.38
CA ILE A 253 14.81 31.19 -26.06
C ILE A 253 15.59 30.05 -25.36
N LYS A 254 16.77 29.69 -25.86
CA LYS A 254 17.63 28.69 -25.22
C LYS A 254 18.00 29.06 -23.77
N ALA A 255 18.35 30.32 -23.54
CA ALA A 255 18.69 30.81 -22.20
C ALA A 255 17.47 30.79 -21.28
N LEU A 256 16.29 31.22 -21.74
CA LEU A 256 15.05 31.15 -20.95
C LEU A 256 14.64 29.72 -20.64
N VAL A 257 14.79 28.80 -21.58
CA VAL A 257 14.50 27.38 -21.39
C VAL A 257 15.45 26.77 -20.33
N ALA A 258 16.74 27.09 -20.37
CA ALA A 258 17.70 26.64 -19.37
C ALA A 258 17.30 27.15 -17.98
N MET A 259 17.03 28.45 -17.83
CA MET A 259 16.59 29.04 -16.55
C MET A 259 15.25 28.48 -16.07
N LEU A 260 14.33 28.18 -16.97
CA LEU A 260 13.04 27.60 -16.63
C LEU A 260 13.18 26.15 -16.18
N ASN A 261 14.04 25.37 -16.83
CA ASN A 261 14.35 24.01 -16.42
C ASN A 261 15.04 23.95 -15.05
N ASP A 262 15.92 24.92 -14.74
CA ASP A 262 16.53 25.03 -13.41
C ASP A 262 15.47 25.29 -12.33
N ASP A 263 14.51 26.21 -12.60
CA ASP A 263 13.41 26.46 -11.66
C ASP A 263 12.48 25.25 -11.53
N ILE A 264 12.20 24.54 -12.61
CA ILE A 264 11.39 23.31 -12.58
C ILE A 264 12.10 22.21 -11.79
N ASN A 265 13.41 22.05 -11.99
CA ASN A 265 14.21 21.08 -11.22
C ASN A 265 14.20 21.43 -9.73
N LEU A 266 14.33 22.71 -9.38
CA LEU A 266 14.21 23.17 -8.00
C LEU A 266 12.82 22.85 -7.42
N TYR A 267 11.76 23.04 -8.23
CA TYR A 267 10.39 22.68 -7.83
C TYR A 267 10.26 21.17 -7.58
N VAL A 268 10.80 20.32 -8.47
CA VAL A 268 10.82 18.86 -8.29
C VAL A 268 11.55 18.45 -7.02
N GLN A 269 12.69 19.07 -6.72
CA GLN A 269 13.42 18.83 -5.47
C GLN A 269 12.59 19.23 -4.24
N LYS A 270 11.86 20.35 -4.30
CA LYS A 270 10.97 20.78 -3.22
C LYS A 270 9.81 19.80 -3.01
N VAL A 271 9.20 19.30 -4.10
CA VAL A 271 8.16 18.25 -4.05
C VAL A 271 8.71 16.99 -3.37
N ALA A 272 9.90 16.55 -3.77
CA ALA A 272 10.53 15.38 -3.19
C ALA A 272 10.81 15.55 -1.69
N ASN A 273 11.41 16.68 -1.29
CA ASN A 273 11.73 16.96 0.10
C ASN A 273 10.46 17.10 0.97
N GLU A 274 9.43 17.77 0.46
CA GLU A 274 8.16 17.88 1.19
C GLU A 274 7.44 16.53 1.33
N SER A 275 7.52 15.69 0.30
CA SER A 275 7.03 14.30 0.37
C SER A 275 7.77 13.49 1.41
N GLU A 276 9.09 13.63 1.52
CA GLU A 276 9.90 12.97 2.54
C GLU A 276 9.54 13.47 3.95
N LEU A 277 9.39 14.77 4.15
CA LEU A 277 8.96 15.36 5.42
C LEU A 277 7.55 14.89 5.82
N ARG A 278 6.61 14.86 4.89
CA ARG A 278 5.25 14.34 5.12
C ARG A 278 5.26 12.84 5.42
N THR A 279 6.13 12.07 4.76
CA THR A 279 6.31 10.66 5.05
C THR A 279 6.83 10.45 6.47
N HIS A 280 7.82 11.26 6.91
CA HIS A 280 8.30 11.23 8.30
C HIS A 280 7.23 11.62 9.32
N GLN A 281 6.41 12.64 9.04
CA GLN A 281 5.28 13.02 9.89
C GLN A 281 4.22 11.91 9.96
N THR A 282 3.92 11.29 8.83
CA THR A 282 2.98 10.15 8.77
C THR A 282 3.53 8.94 9.53
N HIS A 283 4.85 8.68 9.51
CA HIS A 283 5.48 7.66 10.36
C HIS A 283 5.30 7.95 11.85
N HIS A 284 5.36 9.21 12.27
CA HIS A 284 5.07 9.60 13.66
C HIS A 284 3.61 9.36 14.05
N GLU A 285 2.67 9.70 13.17
CA GLU A 285 1.24 9.43 13.40
C GLU A 285 0.94 7.93 13.38
N LEU A 286 1.53 7.17 12.46
CA LEU A 286 1.45 5.70 12.42
C LEU A 286 2.06 5.06 13.66
N SER A 287 3.18 5.59 14.17
CA SER A 287 3.80 5.17 15.41
C SER A 287 2.88 5.40 16.59
N SER A 288 2.17 6.53 16.66
CA SER A 288 1.21 6.80 17.72
C SER A 288 0.01 5.83 17.67
N ILE A 289 -0.53 5.54 16.50
CA ILE A 289 -1.60 4.55 16.31
C ILE A 289 -1.12 3.16 16.73
N SER A 290 0.11 2.77 16.37
CA SER A 290 0.72 1.50 16.77
C SER A 290 0.90 1.42 18.29
N TRP A 291 1.28 2.52 18.94
CA TRP A 291 1.37 2.62 20.40
C TRP A 291 -0.01 2.46 21.07
N PHE A 292 -1.06 3.09 20.54
CA PHE A 292 -2.43 2.89 21.02
C PHE A 292 -2.90 1.46 20.87
N ILE A 293 -2.66 0.83 19.73
CA ILE A 293 -2.97 -0.59 19.51
C ILE A 293 -2.22 -1.47 20.52
N GLY A 294 -0.93 -1.22 20.74
CA GLY A 294 -0.10 -1.90 21.72
C GLY A 294 -0.62 -1.73 23.15
N LEU A 295 -1.02 -0.51 23.53
CA LEU A 295 -1.60 -0.21 24.83
C LEU A 295 -2.95 -0.92 25.04
N PHE A 296 -3.83 -0.92 24.04
CA PHE A 296 -5.10 -1.65 24.10
C PHE A 296 -4.89 -3.15 24.17
N ALA A 297 -3.93 -3.69 23.42
CA ALA A 297 -3.57 -5.10 23.49
C ALA A 297 -3.02 -5.48 24.88
N LEU A 298 -2.17 -4.66 25.48
CA LEU A 298 -1.67 -4.85 26.83
C LEU A 298 -2.79 -4.80 27.87
N LEU A 299 -3.68 -3.80 27.76
CA LEU A 299 -4.85 -3.68 28.63
C LEU A 299 -5.76 -4.92 28.54
N ALA A 300 -5.99 -5.39 27.31
CA ALA A 300 -6.76 -6.62 27.05
C ALA A 300 -6.12 -7.84 27.70
N LEU A 301 -4.80 -7.98 27.60
CA LEU A 301 -4.04 -9.06 28.23
C LEU A 301 -4.13 -9.00 29.75
N VAL A 302 -4.02 -7.82 30.33
CA VAL A 302 -4.18 -7.60 31.77
C VAL A 302 -5.58 -7.97 32.25
N ILE A 303 -6.63 -7.48 31.56
CA ILE A 303 -8.03 -7.81 31.90
C ILE A 303 -8.27 -9.31 31.80
N THR A 304 -7.80 -9.95 30.74
CA THR A 304 -7.95 -11.40 30.53
C THR A 304 -7.18 -12.19 31.59
N GLY A 305 -5.96 -11.74 31.92
CA GLY A 305 -5.14 -12.35 32.98
C GLY A 305 -5.78 -12.26 34.36
N PHE A 306 -6.30 -11.09 34.75
CA PHE A 306 -7.02 -10.90 36.01
C PHE A 306 -8.29 -11.74 36.06
N ALA A 307 -9.06 -11.78 34.99
CA ALA A 307 -10.28 -12.58 34.92
C ALA A 307 -9.95 -14.09 34.97
N GLY A 308 -8.88 -14.55 34.33
CA GLY A 308 -8.39 -15.92 34.40
C GLY A 308 -7.94 -16.30 35.82
N LEU A 309 -7.18 -15.43 36.49
CA LEU A 309 -6.74 -15.61 37.87
C LEU A 309 -7.93 -15.68 38.84
N TYR A 310 -8.93 -14.82 38.63
CA TYR A 310 -10.17 -14.84 39.40
C TYR A 310 -10.90 -16.19 39.25
N ILE A 311 -11.03 -16.70 38.03
CA ILE A 311 -11.64 -18.01 37.78
C ILE A 311 -10.84 -19.13 38.41
N TYR A 312 -9.52 -19.13 38.24
CA TYR A 312 -8.63 -20.12 38.82
C TYR A 312 -8.79 -20.18 40.33
N ARG A 313 -8.76 -19.04 41.04
CA ARG A 313 -8.94 -18.98 42.50
C ARG A 313 -10.34 -19.36 42.96
N ASN A 314 -11.38 -18.98 42.22
CA ASN A 314 -12.77 -19.19 42.67
C ASN A 314 -13.39 -20.52 42.23
N LEU A 315 -13.01 -21.03 41.06
CA LEU A 315 -13.48 -22.30 40.53
C LEU A 315 -12.43 -23.41 40.66
N GLY A 316 -11.24 -23.18 40.12
CA GLY A 316 -10.22 -24.21 39.99
C GLY A 316 -9.77 -24.75 41.35
N SER A 317 -9.38 -23.86 42.29
CA SER A 317 -8.90 -24.29 43.61
C SER A 317 -9.99 -25.04 44.43
N ASN A 318 -11.24 -24.60 44.36
CA ASN A 318 -12.33 -25.28 45.07
C ASN A 318 -12.67 -26.65 44.45
N LEU A 319 -12.66 -26.75 43.12
CA LEU A 319 -12.89 -28.01 42.42
C LEU A 319 -11.78 -29.05 42.75
N THR A 320 -10.53 -28.60 42.71
CA THR A 320 -9.38 -29.44 43.06
C THR A 320 -9.42 -29.89 44.53
N ALA A 321 -9.85 -29.00 45.43
CA ALA A 321 -10.01 -29.32 46.83
C ALA A 321 -11.12 -30.37 47.06
N ILE A 322 -12.28 -30.24 46.39
CA ILE A 322 -13.38 -31.22 46.46
C ILE A 322 -12.92 -32.58 45.89
N ALA A 323 -12.26 -32.58 44.71
CA ALA A 323 -11.75 -33.81 44.09
C ALA A 323 -10.69 -34.48 44.95
N GLY A 324 -9.79 -33.71 45.55
CA GLY A 324 -8.81 -34.22 46.53
C GLY A 324 -9.48 -34.81 47.77
N ALA A 325 -10.52 -34.14 48.29
CA ALA A 325 -11.30 -34.64 49.41
C ALA A 325 -12.01 -35.99 49.09
N MET A 326 -12.58 -36.11 47.86
CA MET A 326 -13.15 -37.38 47.39
C MET A 326 -12.13 -38.50 47.34
N THR A 327 -10.94 -38.22 46.84
CA THR A 327 -9.86 -39.21 46.75
C THR A 327 -9.38 -39.66 48.15
N ARG A 328 -9.28 -38.73 49.07
CA ARG A 328 -8.91 -39.02 50.49
C ARG A 328 -9.96 -39.86 51.17
N LEU A 329 -11.26 -39.54 51.00
CA LEU A 329 -12.36 -40.32 51.52
C LEU A 329 -12.36 -41.75 50.93
N ALA A 330 -12.11 -41.89 49.64
CA ALA A 330 -12.01 -43.20 48.99
C ALA A 330 -10.82 -44.03 49.47
N ARG A 331 -9.77 -43.42 50.03
CA ARG A 331 -8.63 -44.08 50.68
C ARG A 331 -8.87 -44.45 52.17
N GLY A 332 -10.07 -44.11 52.71
CA GLY A 332 -10.44 -44.44 54.08
C GLY A 332 -10.12 -43.34 55.11
N GLU A 333 -9.73 -42.12 54.67
CA GLU A 333 -9.54 -41.02 55.62
C GLU A 333 -10.90 -40.49 56.09
N ARG A 334 -11.04 -40.36 57.45
CA ARG A 334 -12.35 -40.09 58.08
C ARG A 334 -12.65 -38.61 58.32
N ASP A 335 -11.62 -37.78 58.50
CA ASP A 335 -11.81 -36.36 58.83
C ASP A 335 -11.51 -35.50 57.64
N VAL A 336 -12.32 -35.68 56.54
CA VAL A 336 -12.17 -34.96 55.30
C VAL A 336 -13.18 -33.82 55.24
N SER A 337 -12.72 -32.57 55.44
CA SER A 337 -13.52 -31.39 55.27
C SER A 337 -13.39 -30.82 53.83
N VAL A 338 -14.46 -30.32 53.30
CA VAL A 338 -14.48 -29.65 52.00
C VAL A 338 -14.75 -28.15 52.15
N PRO A 339 -14.04 -27.28 51.45
CA PRO A 339 -14.38 -25.87 51.39
C PRO A 339 -15.66 -25.65 50.60
N ALA A 340 -16.21 -24.46 50.67
CA ALA A 340 -17.35 -24.02 49.85
C ALA A 340 -18.76 -24.55 50.26
N LEU A 341 -18.95 -25.14 51.45
CA LEU A 341 -20.25 -25.59 51.92
C LEU A 341 -21.33 -24.48 51.97
N GLN A 342 -20.91 -23.22 52.23
CA GLN A 342 -21.80 -22.07 52.33
C GLN A 342 -22.12 -21.40 50.97
N ARG A 343 -21.52 -21.88 49.87
CA ARG A 343 -21.78 -21.35 48.55
C ARG A 343 -23.18 -21.73 48.06
N ARG A 344 -23.78 -20.79 47.29
CA ARG A 344 -25.13 -20.97 46.71
C ARG A 344 -25.11 -21.30 45.23
N ASP A 345 -23.93 -21.68 44.70
CA ASP A 345 -23.73 -22.08 43.30
C ASP A 345 -23.54 -23.62 43.20
N GLU A 346 -23.29 -24.10 41.98
CA GLU A 346 -23.13 -25.53 41.66
C GLU A 346 -21.96 -26.16 42.42
N LEU A 347 -20.92 -25.39 42.75
CA LEU A 347 -19.82 -25.86 43.59
C LEU A 347 -20.26 -26.07 45.05
N GLY A 348 -21.13 -25.21 45.56
CA GLY A 348 -21.76 -25.40 46.87
C GLY A 348 -22.67 -26.61 46.92
N GLU A 349 -23.43 -26.89 45.83
CA GLU A 349 -24.23 -28.11 45.72
C GLU A 349 -23.35 -29.36 45.74
N LEU A 350 -22.25 -29.35 44.95
CA LEU A 350 -21.28 -30.46 44.93
C LEU A 350 -20.63 -30.66 46.27
N ALA A 351 -20.24 -29.59 46.95
CA ALA A 351 -19.66 -29.67 48.31
C ALA A 351 -20.65 -30.26 49.35
N ARG A 352 -21.94 -29.85 49.30
CA ARG A 352 -22.98 -30.41 50.17
C ARG A 352 -23.27 -31.87 49.88
N ALA A 353 -23.38 -32.24 48.58
CA ALA A 353 -23.56 -33.64 48.17
C ALA A 353 -22.40 -34.52 48.64
N PHE A 354 -21.15 -34.02 48.48
CA PHE A 354 -19.99 -34.73 49.05
C PHE A 354 -20.07 -34.89 50.53
N ASN A 355 -20.48 -33.88 51.29
CA ASN A 355 -20.58 -33.95 52.75
C ASN A 355 -21.65 -34.98 53.21
N VAL A 356 -22.79 -35.06 52.47
CA VAL A 356 -23.79 -36.11 52.69
C VAL A 356 -23.22 -37.48 52.39
N PHE A 357 -22.51 -37.65 51.29
CA PHE A 357 -21.85 -38.91 50.93
C PHE A 357 -20.83 -39.34 51.97
N ALA A 358 -19.98 -38.43 52.44
CA ALA A 358 -18.98 -38.70 53.47
C ALA A 358 -19.62 -39.18 54.80
N ARG A 359 -20.73 -38.54 55.22
CA ARG A 359 -21.49 -38.96 56.41
C ARG A 359 -22.10 -40.35 56.25
N ASN A 360 -22.70 -40.64 55.08
CA ASN A 360 -23.32 -41.92 54.79
C ASN A 360 -22.27 -43.06 54.80
N THR A 361 -21.08 -42.77 54.18
CA THR A 361 -19.98 -43.75 54.18
C THR A 361 -19.49 -44.04 55.60
N ALA A 362 -19.34 -43.04 56.45
CA ALA A 362 -18.96 -43.19 57.83
C ALA A 362 -20.01 -44.00 58.64
N SER A 363 -21.32 -43.73 58.41
CA SER A 363 -22.42 -44.44 59.05
C SER A 363 -22.48 -45.95 58.66
N LEU A 364 -22.27 -46.22 57.32
CA LEU A 364 -22.22 -47.59 56.80
C LEU A 364 -21.05 -48.37 57.41
N GLU A 365 -19.88 -47.77 57.52
CA GLU A 365 -18.70 -48.40 58.11
C GLU A 365 -18.93 -48.70 59.59
N GLN A 366 -19.53 -47.77 60.35
CA GLN A 366 -19.88 -47.97 61.76
C GLN A 366 -20.87 -49.10 61.90
N THR A 367 -21.91 -49.17 61.07
CA THR A 367 -22.92 -50.24 61.09
C THR A 367 -22.27 -51.60 60.76
N SER A 368 -21.40 -51.66 59.76
CA SER A 368 -20.67 -52.84 59.33
C SER A 368 -19.77 -53.36 60.49
N ARG A 369 -19.07 -52.46 61.20
CA ARG A 369 -18.23 -52.76 62.30
C ARG A 369 -19.06 -53.33 63.49
N LEU A 370 -20.19 -52.68 63.79
CA LEU A 370 -21.09 -53.13 64.84
C LEU A 370 -21.66 -54.50 64.52
N LEU A 371 -22.06 -54.77 63.26
CA LEU A 371 -22.53 -56.09 62.83
C LEU A 371 -21.47 -57.15 63.00
N LYS A 372 -20.19 -56.86 62.64
CA LYS A 372 -19.07 -57.76 62.79
C LYS A 372 -18.81 -58.08 64.28
N GLU A 373 -18.81 -57.04 65.12
CA GLU A 373 -18.67 -57.22 66.56
C GLU A 373 -19.79 -58.10 67.14
N LYS A 374 -21.03 -57.85 66.72
CA LYS A 374 -22.17 -58.66 67.18
C LYS A 374 -22.12 -60.09 66.68
N SER A 375 -21.70 -60.30 65.39
CA SER A 375 -21.51 -61.64 64.86
C SER A 375 -20.45 -62.43 65.66
N THR A 376 -19.28 -61.78 65.90
CA THR A 376 -18.21 -62.41 66.67
C THR A 376 -18.63 -62.73 68.14
N GLN A 377 -19.40 -61.81 68.75
CA GLN A 377 -19.95 -62.02 70.09
C GLN A 377 -20.90 -63.24 70.13
N LEU A 378 -21.81 -63.36 69.14
CA LEU A 378 -22.72 -64.48 69.02
C LEU A 378 -21.97 -65.80 68.82
N GLU A 379 -20.97 -65.81 67.93
CA GLU A 379 -20.14 -66.99 67.67
C GLU A 379 -19.36 -67.42 68.92
N THR A 380 -18.74 -66.46 69.62
CA THR A 380 -18.03 -66.77 70.90
C THR A 380 -18.97 -67.29 71.96
N THR A 381 -20.17 -66.72 72.10
CA THR A 381 -21.20 -67.18 73.07
C THR A 381 -21.66 -68.59 72.71
N PHE A 382 -21.89 -68.86 71.43
CA PHE A 382 -22.32 -70.16 70.92
C PHE A 382 -21.27 -71.27 71.23
N LEU A 383 -19.99 -70.98 71.04
CA LEU A 383 -18.90 -71.91 71.34
C LEU A 383 -18.69 -72.13 72.85
N ALA A 384 -18.95 -71.05 73.65
CA ALA A 384 -18.77 -71.13 75.12
C ALA A 384 -19.98 -71.68 75.92
N MET A 385 -21.09 -72.00 75.29
CA MET A 385 -22.26 -72.56 75.91
C MET A 385 -21.91 -73.93 76.54
N ARG A 386 -22.32 -74.15 77.77
CA ARG A 386 -22.15 -75.39 78.48
C ARG A 386 -23.17 -76.44 78.09
N ASP A 387 -24.31 -76.00 77.58
CA ASP A 387 -25.36 -76.90 77.07
C ASP A 387 -25.06 -77.28 75.64
N GLY A 388 -25.29 -78.50 75.27
CA GLY A 388 -25.12 -79.00 73.91
C GLY A 388 -26.23 -78.46 73.06
N PHE A 389 -25.84 -77.68 72.04
CA PHE A 389 -26.77 -77.06 71.07
C PHE A 389 -26.52 -77.61 69.65
N ALA A 390 -27.58 -78.08 69.04
CA ALA A 390 -27.59 -78.47 67.63
C ALA A 390 -28.84 -77.90 66.91
N LEU A 391 -28.63 -77.42 65.69
CA LEU A 391 -29.68 -76.97 64.84
C LEU A 391 -29.82 -77.88 63.63
N PHE A 392 -31.00 -78.35 63.38
CA PHE A 392 -31.34 -79.13 62.23
C PHE A 392 -32.23 -78.32 61.27
N ASP A 393 -32.13 -78.61 60.02
CA ASP A 393 -32.99 -77.97 58.99
C ASP A 393 -34.38 -78.68 58.97
N ASN A 394 -35.24 -78.21 58.02
CA ASN A 394 -36.56 -78.76 57.88
C ASN A 394 -36.61 -80.24 57.42
N ASP A 395 -35.53 -80.74 56.84
CA ASP A 395 -35.38 -82.09 56.39
C ASP A 395 -34.70 -82.99 57.46
N GLY A 396 -34.44 -82.39 58.62
CA GLY A 396 -33.86 -83.07 59.73
C GLY A 396 -32.34 -83.31 59.63
N GLN A 397 -31.66 -82.53 58.82
CA GLN A 397 -30.20 -82.57 58.63
C GLN A 397 -29.50 -81.61 59.59
N LEU A 398 -28.39 -82.00 60.15
CA LEU A 398 -27.59 -81.20 61.09
C LEU A 398 -26.92 -80.03 60.33
N VAL A 399 -27.23 -78.78 60.69
CA VAL A 399 -26.74 -77.56 60.08
C VAL A 399 -25.56 -76.99 60.86
N VAL A 400 -25.72 -76.90 62.17
CA VAL A 400 -24.70 -76.32 63.08
C VAL A 400 -24.84 -76.94 64.48
N TRP A 401 -23.71 -77.05 65.14
CA TRP A 401 -23.67 -77.54 66.57
C TRP A 401 -22.52 -76.81 67.26
N ASN A 402 -22.64 -76.78 68.59
CA ASN A 402 -21.54 -76.31 69.46
C ASN A 402 -20.65 -77.45 69.93
N PRO A 403 -19.42 -77.26 70.43
CA PRO A 403 -18.49 -78.27 70.85
C PRO A 403 -19.03 -79.15 72.05
N GLN A 404 -19.97 -78.63 72.81
CA GLN A 404 -20.58 -79.34 73.92
C GLN A 404 -21.60 -80.40 73.45
N TYR A 405 -22.19 -80.27 72.33
CA TYR A 405 -23.22 -81.17 71.81
C TYR A 405 -22.70 -82.59 71.61
N PRO A 406 -21.59 -82.88 70.96
CA PRO A 406 -21.02 -84.23 70.84
C PRO A 406 -20.57 -84.77 72.18
N LEU A 407 -19.98 -83.90 73.04
CA LEU A 407 -19.52 -84.31 74.35
C LEU A 407 -20.64 -84.82 75.27
N LEU A 408 -21.78 -84.12 75.27
CA LEU A 408 -22.95 -84.54 76.10
C LEU A 408 -23.61 -85.80 75.57
N LEU A 409 -23.51 -86.12 74.30
CA LEU A 409 -24.06 -87.29 73.66
C LEU A 409 -23.08 -88.48 73.65
N GLY A 410 -21.83 -88.27 74.16
CA GLY A 410 -20.82 -89.30 74.19
C GLY A 410 -20.27 -89.66 72.77
N LEU A 411 -20.37 -88.73 71.84
CA LEU A 411 -19.94 -88.89 70.43
C LEU A 411 -18.60 -88.26 70.21
N ASN A 412 -17.81 -88.89 69.35
CA ASN A 412 -16.56 -88.28 68.87
C ASN A 412 -16.86 -87.15 67.80
N GLU A 413 -16.11 -86.12 67.85
CA GLU A 413 -16.29 -84.94 66.92
C GLU A 413 -16.30 -85.32 65.43
N HIS A 414 -15.57 -86.37 65.05
CA HIS A 414 -15.52 -86.89 63.67
C HIS A 414 -16.79 -87.60 63.20
N GLN A 415 -17.71 -87.89 64.13
CA GLN A 415 -18.99 -88.56 63.88
C GLN A 415 -20.08 -87.55 63.48
N LEU A 416 -19.84 -86.26 63.73
CA LEU A 416 -20.75 -85.19 63.38
C LEU A 416 -20.25 -84.43 62.14
N HIS A 417 -21.11 -84.32 61.12
CA HIS A 417 -20.85 -83.51 59.97
C HIS A 417 -22.13 -82.82 59.54
N ARG A 418 -21.99 -81.70 58.86
CA ARG A 418 -23.16 -80.99 58.27
C ARG A 418 -23.88 -81.91 57.27
N GLY A 419 -25.20 -81.95 57.36
CA GLY A 419 -26.03 -82.86 56.56
C GLY A 419 -26.28 -84.24 57.19
N LEU A 420 -25.75 -84.52 58.42
CA LEU A 420 -26.08 -85.74 59.11
C LEU A 420 -27.52 -85.73 59.61
N HIS A 421 -28.34 -86.71 59.18
CA HIS A 421 -29.77 -86.80 59.58
C HIS A 421 -29.93 -87.18 61.05
N TYR A 422 -30.84 -86.52 61.77
CA TYR A 422 -31.01 -86.70 63.19
C TYR A 422 -31.30 -88.16 63.55
N ARG A 423 -31.95 -88.95 62.67
CA ARG A 423 -32.20 -90.39 62.88
C ARG A 423 -30.89 -91.22 62.91
N GLU A 424 -29.96 -90.94 62.06
CA GLU A 424 -28.64 -91.55 62.03
C GLU A 424 -27.81 -91.18 63.26
N LEU A 425 -27.94 -89.97 63.73
CA LEU A 425 -27.33 -89.47 64.94
C LEU A 425 -27.84 -90.24 66.17
N LEU A 426 -29.15 -90.43 66.27
CA LEU A 426 -29.77 -91.17 67.37
C LEU A 426 -29.35 -92.66 67.46
N GLN A 427 -29.01 -93.26 66.32
CA GLN A 427 -28.49 -94.63 66.27
C GLN A 427 -27.06 -94.77 66.77
N GLN A 428 -26.28 -93.70 66.78
CA GLN A 428 -24.91 -93.62 67.23
C GLN A 428 -24.78 -93.30 68.75
N VAL A 429 -25.86 -92.80 69.34
CA VAL A 429 -25.87 -92.49 70.77
C VAL A 429 -26.12 -93.83 71.59
N THR A 430 -25.10 -94.35 72.21
CA THR A 430 -25.21 -95.51 73.09
C THR A 430 -25.97 -95.12 74.34
N PRO A 431 -27.05 -95.87 74.74
CA PRO A 431 -27.76 -95.58 75.97
C PRO A 431 -26.79 -95.77 77.16
N PRO A 432 -26.81 -94.89 78.19
CA PRO A 432 -25.99 -95.10 79.38
C PRO A 432 -26.26 -96.48 80.00
N ALA A 433 -25.21 -97.24 80.20
CA ALA A 433 -25.32 -98.50 80.91
C ALA A 433 -25.91 -98.27 82.32
N GLY A 434 -27.10 -98.79 82.55
CA GLY A 434 -27.84 -98.74 83.79
C GLY A 434 -27.15 -99.35 84.98
#